data_22e519ead29d30b3661d301f18fb3f22
#
_entry.id   22e519ead29d30b3661d301f18fb3f22
#
_cell.length_a   1.000
_cell.length_b   1.000
_cell.length_c   1.000
_cell.angle_alpha   90.00
_cell.angle_beta   90.00
_cell.angle_gamma   90.00
#
_symmetry.space_group_name_H-M   'P 1'
#
loop_
_entity.id
_entity.type
_entity.pdbx_description
1 polymer ?
#
loop_
_entity_poly.entity_id
_entity_poly.type
_entity_poly.pdbx_seq_one_letter_code
_entity_poly.pdbx_strand_id
1 'polypeptide(L)'
;MSSLTALAIWNPVCQAQEAPKVGNEMQEKASGRTMTEVQQAKLMQFVRVGLQWVAGKIPFDEVERTFGKPKKYEADGVRMVDYAYYVGDDVITVEFFYDKLSPINGKPRLDGFELKVKEGVNTNIPYETWDGLGLARAKRGALIDGVRADQGDFFDPTGLRDITGWDPKNYVTFSYRLPMPPDSPFDVGAGFGYLGEWISEQGGATLSNFRNAVNLRDLGVGRHYLTPDELHERELAKRQKYGEMNLRTGMPCPETGVWQGFAGNCTPDVTVVWKGQRFPSVRTLTHLEEREQRRPTNWVDGQWMWLREVDDSNSRMIDKGI
;
A
#
# COMPACT_ATOMS: atom_id res chain seq x y z
N MET A 1 -30.61 8.01 6.07
CA MET A 1 -30.54 6.75 5.29
C MET A 1 -29.07 6.49 5.06
N SER A 2 -28.47 5.64 5.93
CA SER A 2 -27.02 5.41 5.96
C SER A 2 -26.67 4.30 4.98
N SER A 3 -25.87 4.63 3.99
CA SER A 3 -25.34 3.66 3.04
C SER A 3 -24.10 2.99 3.66
N LEU A 4 -24.25 1.74 4.06
CA LEU A 4 -23.15 0.89 4.48
C LEU A 4 -22.37 0.45 3.23
N THR A 5 -21.21 1.04 3.01
CA THR A 5 -20.26 0.57 2.01
C THR A 5 -19.45 -0.58 2.63
N ALA A 6 -19.74 -1.81 2.20
CA ALA A 6 -19.01 -3.00 2.62
C ALA A 6 -17.57 -2.94 2.05
N LEU A 7 -16.59 -2.85 2.94
CA LEU A 7 -15.19 -3.10 2.61
C LEU A 7 -15.04 -4.59 2.27
N ALA A 8 -14.73 -4.87 1.02
CA ALA A 8 -14.40 -6.21 0.57
C ALA A 8 -13.08 -6.65 1.23
N ILE A 9 -13.22 -7.49 2.26
CA ILE A 9 -12.10 -8.24 2.81
C ILE A 9 -11.69 -9.25 1.73
N TRP A 10 -10.47 -9.14 1.31
CA TRP A 10 -9.87 -10.06 0.34
C TRP A 10 -9.68 -11.43 1.01
N ASN A 11 -10.63 -12.35 0.78
CA ASN A 11 -10.46 -13.76 1.06
C ASN A 11 -10.12 -14.45 -0.27
N PRO A 12 -9.03 -15.17 -0.37
CA PRO A 12 -8.82 -16.05 -1.51
C PRO A 12 -9.89 -17.14 -1.50
N VAL A 13 -10.79 -17.10 -2.50
CA VAL A 13 -11.78 -18.15 -2.73
C VAL A 13 -11.05 -19.38 -3.26
N CYS A 14 -10.72 -20.32 -2.38
CA CYS A 14 -10.37 -21.67 -2.80
C CYS A 14 -11.65 -22.39 -3.26
N GLN A 15 -11.75 -22.69 -4.55
CA GLN A 15 -12.74 -23.64 -5.06
C GLN A 15 -12.42 -25.03 -4.52
N ALA A 16 -13.38 -25.61 -3.81
CA ALA A 16 -13.32 -26.99 -3.33
C ALA A 16 -13.42 -27.96 -4.52
N GLN A 17 -12.34 -28.65 -4.83
CA GLN A 17 -12.38 -29.91 -5.59
C GLN A 17 -12.66 -31.04 -4.62
N GLU A 18 -13.67 -31.85 -4.94
CA GLU A 18 -14.00 -33.06 -4.18
C GLU A 18 -12.80 -33.99 -4.09
N ALA A 19 -12.47 -34.40 -2.85
CA ALA A 19 -11.38 -35.32 -2.58
C ALA A 19 -11.78 -36.77 -2.89
N PRO A 20 -10.96 -37.54 -3.59
CA PRO A 20 -11.15 -38.98 -3.68
C PRO A 20 -10.77 -39.65 -2.34
N LYS A 21 -11.64 -40.57 -1.88
CA LYS A 21 -11.34 -41.47 -0.74
C LYS A 21 -10.17 -42.37 -1.12
N VAL A 22 -9.02 -42.19 -0.47
CA VAL A 22 -7.90 -43.13 -0.57
C VAL A 22 -7.52 -43.57 0.83
N GLY A 23 -7.40 -44.87 0.95
CA GLY A 23 -7.04 -45.57 2.16
C GLY A 23 -5.59 -45.34 2.59
N ASN A 24 -5.32 -45.74 3.84
CA ASN A 24 -4.02 -45.77 4.52
C ASN A 24 -2.86 -46.12 3.59
N GLU A 25 -2.04 -45.14 3.25
CA GLU A 25 -0.67 -45.36 2.82
C GLU A 25 0.25 -44.44 3.62
N MET A 26 1.27 -45.09 4.18
CA MET A 26 2.39 -44.58 4.98
C MET A 26 2.69 -43.09 4.82
N GLN A 27 2.83 -42.42 5.96
CA GLN A 27 3.58 -41.18 6.12
C GLN A 27 5.04 -41.39 5.64
N GLU A 28 5.23 -41.25 4.37
CA GLU A 28 6.56 -40.95 3.83
C GLU A 28 6.90 -39.54 4.32
N LYS A 29 7.88 -39.43 5.21
CA LYS A 29 8.50 -38.13 5.56
C LYS A 29 8.93 -37.49 4.24
N ALA A 30 8.13 -36.59 3.72
CA ALA A 30 8.49 -35.75 2.59
C ALA A 30 9.69 -34.91 3.05
N SER A 31 10.89 -35.30 2.67
CA SER A 31 12.08 -34.46 2.76
C SER A 31 11.82 -33.30 1.78
N GLY A 32 11.30 -32.21 2.31
CA GLY A 32 10.94 -31.04 1.51
C GLY A 32 12.15 -30.59 0.70
N ARG A 33 11.94 -30.38 -0.60
CA ARG A 33 12.98 -29.83 -1.47
C ARG A 33 13.33 -28.41 -1.00
N THR A 34 14.58 -28.16 -0.67
CA THR A 34 15.04 -26.81 -0.32
C THR A 34 15.21 -25.97 -1.58
N MET A 35 14.72 -24.74 -1.55
CA MET A 35 14.90 -23.75 -2.61
C MET A 35 16.39 -23.45 -2.81
N THR A 36 16.85 -23.44 -4.05
CA THR A 36 18.23 -23.08 -4.37
C THR A 36 18.50 -21.59 -4.16
N GLU A 37 19.73 -21.18 -3.96
CA GLU A 37 20.12 -19.77 -3.84
C GLU A 37 19.67 -18.94 -5.07
N VAL A 38 19.76 -19.54 -6.27
CA VAL A 38 19.30 -18.91 -7.51
C VAL A 38 17.79 -18.65 -7.50
N GLN A 39 17.00 -19.61 -7.00
CA GLN A 39 15.55 -19.47 -6.85
C GLN A 39 15.21 -18.42 -5.79
N GLN A 40 15.90 -18.41 -4.64
CA GLN A 40 15.73 -17.39 -3.61
C GLN A 40 16.07 -15.99 -4.13
N ALA A 41 17.20 -15.83 -4.84
CA ALA A 41 17.57 -14.56 -5.45
C ALA A 41 16.51 -14.08 -6.47
N LYS A 42 15.95 -15.00 -7.26
CA LYS A 42 14.88 -14.69 -8.21
C LYS A 42 13.58 -14.29 -7.50
N LEU A 43 13.20 -14.99 -6.43
CA LEU A 43 12.07 -14.62 -5.58
C LEU A 43 12.25 -13.20 -5.04
N MET A 44 13.39 -12.91 -4.44
CA MET A 44 13.71 -11.59 -3.89
C MET A 44 13.69 -10.50 -4.96
N GLN A 45 14.11 -10.83 -6.20
CA GLN A 45 14.02 -9.90 -7.33
C GLN A 45 12.56 -9.58 -7.68
N PHE A 46 11.68 -10.60 -7.73
CA PHE A 46 10.24 -10.38 -7.96
C PHE A 46 9.61 -9.50 -6.88
N VAL A 47 9.95 -9.76 -5.61
CA VAL A 47 9.43 -8.94 -4.49
C VAL A 47 9.86 -7.48 -4.63
N ARG A 48 11.15 -7.21 -4.88
CA ARG A 48 11.65 -5.82 -5.03
C ARG A 48 11.02 -5.10 -6.21
N VAL A 49 10.94 -5.75 -7.36
CA VAL A 49 10.33 -5.18 -8.58
C VAL A 49 8.83 -5.00 -8.40
N GLY A 50 8.14 -5.98 -7.82
CA GLY A 50 6.72 -5.92 -7.52
C GLY A 50 6.38 -4.78 -6.56
N LEU A 51 7.15 -4.57 -5.49
CA LEU A 51 6.99 -3.44 -4.58
C LEU A 51 7.15 -2.09 -5.29
N GLN A 52 8.13 -1.96 -6.19
CA GLN A 52 8.31 -0.73 -6.98
C GLN A 52 7.13 -0.48 -7.93
N TRP A 53 6.63 -1.54 -8.56
CA TRP A 53 5.48 -1.47 -9.45
C TRP A 53 4.19 -1.13 -8.70
N VAL A 54 3.90 -1.79 -7.57
CA VAL A 54 2.73 -1.46 -6.76
C VAL A 54 2.82 -0.04 -6.19
N ALA A 55 4.02 0.43 -5.83
CA ALA A 55 4.25 1.82 -5.41
C ALA A 55 4.07 2.85 -6.55
N GLY A 56 3.92 2.42 -7.80
CA GLY A 56 3.84 3.30 -8.97
C GLY A 56 5.18 3.92 -9.38
N LYS A 57 6.29 3.40 -8.88
CA LYS A 57 7.65 3.90 -9.21
C LYS A 57 8.15 3.41 -10.55
N ILE A 58 7.64 2.30 -11.04
CA ILE A 58 7.94 1.73 -12.36
C ILE A 58 6.67 1.31 -13.08
N PRO A 59 6.60 1.42 -14.43
CA PRO A 59 5.50 0.87 -15.22
C PRO A 59 5.62 -0.65 -15.36
N PHE A 60 4.56 -1.32 -15.83
CA PHE A 60 4.56 -2.77 -16.03
C PHE A 60 5.57 -3.22 -17.10
N ASP A 61 5.82 -2.40 -18.12
CA ASP A 61 6.84 -2.66 -19.15
C ASP A 61 8.25 -2.88 -18.56
N GLU A 62 8.55 -2.28 -17.39
CA GLU A 62 9.80 -2.53 -16.69
C GLU A 62 9.81 -3.91 -16.02
N VAL A 63 8.65 -4.37 -15.54
CA VAL A 63 8.46 -5.74 -15.03
C VAL A 63 8.72 -6.73 -16.16
N GLU A 64 8.10 -6.50 -17.33
CA GLU A 64 8.31 -7.33 -18.53
C GLU A 64 9.74 -7.30 -19.03
N ARG A 65 10.41 -6.14 -18.98
CA ARG A 65 11.83 -6.05 -19.36
C ARG A 65 12.73 -6.85 -18.43
N THR A 66 12.39 -6.91 -17.16
CA THR A 66 13.18 -7.62 -16.13
C THR A 66 12.98 -9.12 -16.17
N PHE A 67 11.74 -9.58 -16.41
CA PHE A 67 11.36 -10.99 -16.26
C PHE A 67 10.96 -11.68 -17.57
N GLY A 68 10.88 -10.92 -18.67
CA GLY A 68 10.32 -11.40 -19.92
C GLY A 68 8.81 -11.22 -19.98
N LYS A 69 8.20 -11.74 -21.08
CA LYS A 69 6.76 -11.65 -21.25
C LYS A 69 6.03 -12.61 -20.31
N PRO A 70 5.02 -12.15 -19.56
CA PRO A 70 4.20 -13.01 -18.73
C PRO A 70 3.20 -13.82 -19.55
N LYS A 71 2.63 -14.83 -18.94
CA LYS A 71 1.39 -15.43 -19.41
C LYS A 71 0.22 -14.55 -18.94
N LYS A 72 -0.55 -14.01 -19.87
CA LYS A 72 -1.74 -13.20 -19.56
C LYS A 72 -2.96 -14.10 -19.45
N TYR A 73 -3.72 -13.91 -18.38
CA TYR A 73 -5.02 -14.52 -18.18
C TYR A 73 -6.09 -13.43 -18.12
N GLU A 74 -7.12 -13.60 -18.91
CA GLU A 74 -8.28 -12.74 -18.93
C GLU A 74 -9.48 -13.60 -19.33
N ALA A 75 -10.37 -13.88 -18.38
CA ALA A 75 -11.59 -14.60 -18.66
C ALA A 75 -12.77 -13.63 -18.77
N ASP A 76 -13.73 -13.93 -19.64
CA ASP A 76 -14.97 -13.18 -19.78
C ASP A 76 -15.73 -13.16 -18.44
N GLY A 77 -16.14 -11.98 -17.99
CA GLY A 77 -16.86 -11.79 -16.74
C GLY A 77 -15.98 -11.83 -15.48
N VAL A 78 -14.68 -12.03 -15.60
CA VAL A 78 -13.75 -11.98 -14.48
C VAL A 78 -13.35 -10.52 -14.20
N ARG A 79 -13.33 -10.18 -12.91
CA ARG A 79 -12.97 -8.85 -12.43
C ARG A 79 -11.53 -8.48 -12.73
N MET A 80 -10.62 -9.47 -12.72
CA MET A 80 -9.18 -9.25 -12.74
C MET A 80 -8.57 -9.53 -14.11
N VAL A 81 -7.46 -8.87 -14.40
CA VAL A 81 -6.52 -9.23 -15.46
C VAL A 81 -5.24 -9.67 -14.78
N ASP A 82 -4.85 -10.91 -15.00
CA ASP A 82 -3.70 -11.51 -14.36
C ASP A 82 -2.55 -11.68 -15.35
N TYR A 83 -1.34 -11.36 -14.89
CA TYR A 83 -0.09 -11.56 -15.60
C TYR A 83 0.80 -12.48 -14.78
N ALA A 84 0.94 -13.73 -15.19
CA ALA A 84 1.62 -14.76 -14.41
C ALA A 84 3.02 -15.07 -14.92
N TYR A 85 3.93 -15.28 -13.97
CA TYR A 85 5.28 -15.77 -14.17
C TYR A 85 5.49 -17.07 -13.39
N TYR A 86 6.15 -18.04 -14.00
CA TYR A 86 6.49 -19.32 -13.41
C TYR A 86 8.01 -19.48 -13.37
N VAL A 87 8.57 -19.84 -12.24
CA VAL A 87 10.01 -19.94 -12.03
C VAL A 87 10.39 -21.32 -11.51
N GLY A 88 11.39 -21.95 -12.12
CA GLY A 88 12.01 -23.18 -11.63
C GLY A 88 11.06 -24.37 -11.55
N ASP A 89 10.44 -24.77 -12.66
CA ASP A 89 9.45 -25.86 -12.75
C ASP A 89 8.25 -25.63 -11.81
N ASP A 90 7.72 -24.42 -11.85
CA ASP A 90 6.58 -23.94 -11.06
C ASP A 90 6.83 -23.94 -9.54
N VAL A 91 8.11 -23.88 -9.11
CA VAL A 91 8.43 -23.73 -7.68
C VAL A 91 7.95 -22.40 -7.14
N ILE A 92 7.97 -21.35 -7.97
CA ILE A 92 7.44 -20.03 -7.63
C ILE A 92 6.47 -19.61 -8.72
N THR A 93 5.27 -19.19 -8.32
CA THR A 93 4.29 -18.52 -9.19
C THR A 93 4.16 -17.08 -8.70
N VAL A 94 4.24 -16.12 -9.63
CA VAL A 94 4.02 -14.70 -9.35
C VAL A 94 2.94 -14.18 -10.27
N GLU A 95 1.94 -13.54 -9.71
CA GLU A 95 0.78 -13.01 -10.42
C GLU A 95 0.62 -11.52 -10.13
N PHE A 96 0.48 -10.70 -11.16
CA PHE A 96 0.25 -9.26 -11.08
C PHE A 96 -1.19 -8.97 -11.52
N PHE A 97 -1.93 -8.20 -10.72
CA PHE A 97 -3.37 -8.04 -10.89
C PHE A 97 -3.77 -6.61 -11.25
N TYR A 98 -4.77 -6.51 -12.14
CA TYR A 98 -5.48 -5.28 -12.44
C TYR A 98 -6.99 -5.48 -12.28
N ASP A 99 -7.66 -4.60 -11.55
CA ASP A 99 -9.12 -4.57 -11.43
C ASP A 99 -9.75 -3.85 -12.63
N LYS A 100 -10.63 -4.54 -13.35
CA LYS A 100 -11.39 -4.00 -14.50
C LYS A 100 -12.66 -3.29 -14.08
N LEU A 101 -13.27 -3.64 -12.95
CA LEU A 101 -14.58 -3.15 -12.54
C LEU A 101 -14.51 -1.74 -11.95
N SER A 102 -13.32 -1.32 -11.51
CA SER A 102 -13.08 0.00 -10.95
C SER A 102 -12.00 0.74 -11.73
N PRO A 103 -12.20 1.00 -13.04
CA PRO A 103 -11.17 1.60 -13.87
C PRO A 103 -10.86 3.03 -13.44
N ILE A 104 -9.60 3.44 -13.60
CA ILE A 104 -9.16 4.83 -13.44
C ILE A 104 -8.83 5.36 -14.85
N ASN A 105 -9.48 6.46 -15.23
CA ASN A 105 -9.31 7.06 -16.56
C ASN A 105 -9.50 6.05 -17.72
N GLY A 106 -10.49 5.15 -17.59
CA GLY A 106 -10.82 4.15 -18.61
C GLY A 106 -9.83 2.99 -18.72
N LYS A 107 -8.82 2.91 -17.84
CA LYS A 107 -7.87 1.80 -17.78
C LYS A 107 -8.11 0.94 -16.54
N PRO A 108 -7.89 -0.38 -16.61
CA PRO A 108 -7.94 -1.24 -15.43
C PRO A 108 -7.07 -0.66 -14.30
N ARG A 109 -7.61 -0.67 -13.09
CA ARG A 109 -6.92 -0.17 -11.91
C ARG A 109 -5.87 -1.17 -11.45
N LEU A 110 -4.64 -0.74 -11.18
CA LEU A 110 -3.63 -1.58 -10.57
C LEU A 110 -4.11 -1.99 -9.17
N ASP A 111 -4.13 -3.28 -8.88
CA ASP A 111 -4.58 -3.82 -7.60
C ASP A 111 -3.40 -4.30 -6.74
N GLY A 112 -2.59 -5.23 -7.24
CA GLY A 112 -1.45 -5.73 -6.51
C GLY A 112 -0.73 -6.88 -7.20
N PHE A 113 0.11 -7.58 -6.45
CA PHE A 113 0.70 -8.84 -6.88
C PHE A 113 0.74 -9.87 -5.75
N GLU A 114 0.69 -11.13 -6.13
CA GLU A 114 0.89 -12.28 -5.26
C GLU A 114 2.10 -13.10 -5.72
N LEU A 115 2.72 -13.76 -4.75
CA LEU A 115 3.73 -14.77 -4.99
C LEU A 115 3.40 -15.99 -4.15
N LYS A 116 3.38 -17.16 -4.78
CA LYS A 116 3.12 -18.44 -4.12
C LYS A 116 4.32 -19.38 -4.32
N VAL A 117 4.69 -20.06 -3.26
CA VAL A 117 5.72 -21.10 -3.28
C VAL A 117 5.04 -22.46 -3.31
N LYS A 118 5.49 -23.35 -4.18
CA LYS A 118 4.97 -24.70 -4.32
C LYS A 118 5.03 -25.44 -2.99
N GLU A 119 4.00 -26.22 -2.72
CA GLU A 119 3.94 -27.06 -1.52
C GLU A 119 5.13 -28.02 -1.42
N GLY A 120 5.63 -28.25 -0.20
CA GLY A 120 6.79 -29.08 0.05
C GLY A 120 8.14 -28.44 -0.27
N VAL A 121 8.18 -27.16 -0.65
CA VAL A 121 9.44 -26.42 -0.87
C VAL A 121 9.77 -25.58 0.34
N ASN A 122 10.95 -25.78 0.89
CA ASN A 122 11.51 -24.95 1.97
C ASN A 122 12.26 -23.76 1.38
N THR A 123 11.77 -22.55 1.66
CA THR A 123 12.36 -21.31 1.12
C THR A 123 13.62 -20.87 1.86
N ASN A 124 13.72 -21.21 3.14
CA ASN A 124 14.79 -20.77 4.02
C ASN A 124 14.99 -19.24 4.05
N ILE A 125 13.88 -18.48 3.99
CA ILE A 125 13.85 -17.02 4.04
C ILE A 125 13.18 -16.62 5.36
N PRO A 126 13.91 -16.09 6.36
CA PRO A 126 13.32 -15.65 7.61
C PRO A 126 12.46 -14.40 7.40
N TYR A 127 11.42 -14.23 8.22
CA TYR A 127 10.47 -13.11 8.07
C TYR A 127 11.15 -11.75 8.30
N GLU A 128 12.23 -11.69 9.07
CA GLU A 128 13.02 -10.47 9.29
C GLU A 128 13.67 -9.94 8.01
N THR A 129 13.77 -10.76 6.97
CA THR A 129 14.29 -10.35 5.65
C THR A 129 13.52 -9.16 5.08
N TRP A 130 12.25 -9.05 5.39
CA TRP A 130 11.37 -8.01 4.86
C TRP A 130 11.61 -6.64 5.49
N ASP A 131 12.13 -6.58 6.72
CA ASP A 131 12.52 -5.32 7.37
C ASP A 131 13.59 -4.57 6.55
N GLY A 132 14.42 -5.30 5.78
CA GLY A 132 15.46 -4.74 4.92
C GLY A 132 14.99 -4.18 3.57
N LEU A 133 13.68 -4.30 3.24
CA LEU A 133 13.12 -3.85 1.97
C LEU A 133 12.44 -2.47 2.04
N GLY A 134 12.62 -1.73 3.12
CA GLY A 134 11.95 -0.45 3.35
C GLY A 134 10.47 -0.61 3.73
N LEU A 135 10.06 -1.82 4.11
CA LEU A 135 8.73 -2.09 4.65
C LEU A 135 8.71 -1.77 6.15
N ALA A 136 7.63 -1.15 6.61
CA ALA A 136 7.37 -0.95 8.02
C ALA A 136 6.43 -2.05 8.53
N ARG A 137 6.72 -2.61 9.70
CA ARG A 137 5.82 -3.55 10.37
C ARG A 137 4.51 -2.85 10.65
N ALA A 138 3.40 -3.43 10.20
CA ALA A 138 2.07 -2.87 10.35
C ALA A 138 1.28 -3.69 11.37
N LYS A 139 0.65 -3.01 12.32
CA LYS A 139 -0.39 -3.65 13.11
C LYS A 139 -1.52 -4.04 12.17
N ARG A 140 -2.06 -5.22 12.32
CA ARG A 140 -3.19 -5.66 11.53
C ARG A 140 -4.42 -4.83 11.91
N GLY A 141 -4.73 -3.84 11.11
CA GLY A 141 -5.99 -3.11 11.16
C GLY A 141 -7.04 -3.90 10.39
N ALA A 142 -7.45 -5.07 10.87
CA ALA A 142 -8.60 -5.74 10.32
C ALA A 142 -9.85 -5.06 10.88
N LEU A 143 -10.65 -4.45 10.02
CA LEU A 143 -12.06 -4.20 10.29
C LEU A 143 -12.77 -5.56 10.32
N ILE A 144 -12.75 -6.22 11.46
CA ILE A 144 -13.66 -7.33 11.73
C ILE A 144 -14.86 -6.70 12.43
N ASP A 145 -16.03 -6.75 11.77
CA ASP A 145 -17.32 -6.27 12.29
C ASP A 145 -17.36 -4.79 12.71
N GLY A 146 -16.66 -3.91 11.97
CA GLY A 146 -16.69 -2.47 12.23
C GLY A 146 -15.88 -2.00 13.44
N VAL A 147 -15.12 -2.89 14.08
CA VAL A 147 -14.21 -2.55 15.17
C VAL A 147 -12.79 -2.50 14.60
N ARG A 148 -12.16 -1.33 14.65
CA ARG A 148 -10.73 -1.20 14.39
C ARG A 148 -9.97 -1.99 15.44
N ALA A 149 -9.41 -3.13 15.04
CA ALA A 149 -8.46 -3.87 15.85
C ALA A 149 -7.09 -3.20 15.82
N ASP A 150 -6.97 -2.00 16.39
CA ASP A 150 -5.68 -1.32 16.62
C ASP A 150 -4.80 -2.06 17.66
N GLN A 151 -5.24 -3.23 18.11
CA GLN A 151 -4.62 -3.99 19.19
C GLN A 151 -3.87 -5.25 18.72
N GLY A 152 -3.85 -5.53 17.42
CA GLY A 152 -3.14 -6.70 16.90
C GLY A 152 -1.63 -6.47 16.80
N ASP A 153 -0.86 -7.51 17.06
CA ASP A 153 0.54 -7.57 16.66
C ASP A 153 0.68 -7.53 15.13
N PHE A 154 1.88 -7.27 14.62
CA PHE A 154 2.14 -7.29 13.17
C PHE A 154 2.08 -8.71 12.56
N PHE A 155 1.86 -9.72 13.35
CA PHE A 155 1.64 -11.10 12.93
C PHE A 155 0.25 -11.58 13.34
N ASP A 156 -0.28 -12.51 12.55
CA ASP A 156 -1.58 -13.14 12.82
C ASP A 156 -1.48 -14.66 12.61
N PRO A 157 -1.67 -15.41 13.68
CA PRO A 157 -1.79 -16.87 13.61
C PRO A 157 -3.18 -17.28 13.08
N THR A 158 -3.56 -16.86 11.89
CA THR A 158 -4.89 -17.11 11.30
C THR A 158 -5.21 -18.57 11.08
N GLY A 159 -4.21 -19.42 11.10
CA GLY A 159 -4.40 -20.85 11.02
C GLY A 159 -5.11 -21.50 12.22
N LEU A 160 -5.43 -20.76 13.28
CA LEU A 160 -6.18 -21.28 14.42
C LEU A 160 -7.68 -21.47 14.15
N ARG A 161 -8.19 -21.09 12.99
CA ARG A 161 -9.59 -21.32 12.59
C ARG A 161 -9.62 -22.38 11.50
N ASP A 162 -10.00 -23.58 11.88
CA ASP A 162 -10.20 -24.74 11.01
C ASP A 162 -11.34 -24.48 10.00
N ILE A 163 -11.03 -23.79 8.90
CA ILE A 163 -12.00 -23.59 7.80
C ILE A 163 -11.63 -24.43 6.56
N THR A 164 -10.41 -24.97 6.49
CA THR A 164 -9.91 -25.56 5.22
C THR A 164 -9.27 -26.94 5.34
N GLY A 165 -9.27 -27.58 6.49
CA GLY A 165 -8.58 -28.87 6.71
C GLY A 165 -7.05 -28.78 6.70
N TRP A 166 -6.48 -27.59 6.70
CA TRP A 166 -5.06 -27.33 6.93
C TRP A 166 -4.77 -27.41 8.43
N ASP A 167 -3.59 -27.88 8.81
CA ASP A 167 -3.19 -27.82 10.22
C ASP A 167 -2.92 -26.35 10.60
N PRO A 168 -3.88 -25.71 11.32
CA PRO A 168 -3.84 -24.28 11.59
C PRO A 168 -2.70 -23.86 12.52
N LYS A 169 -2.06 -24.81 13.17
CA LYS A 169 -1.02 -24.57 14.17
C LYS A 169 0.30 -24.08 13.58
N ASN A 170 0.45 -24.22 12.27
CA ASN A 170 1.73 -24.04 11.61
C ASN A 170 1.80 -22.85 10.64
N TYR A 171 0.72 -22.08 10.47
CA TYR A 171 0.70 -20.94 9.55
C TYR A 171 0.52 -19.61 10.28
N VAL A 172 1.28 -18.60 9.86
CA VAL A 172 1.20 -17.24 10.36
C VAL A 172 1.37 -16.24 9.21
N THR A 173 0.61 -15.16 9.25
CA THR A 173 0.80 -14.02 8.33
C THR A 173 1.47 -12.87 9.05
N PHE A 174 2.56 -12.35 8.49
CA PHE A 174 3.21 -11.12 8.93
C PHE A 174 2.72 -9.95 8.08
N SER A 175 2.27 -8.90 8.74
CA SER A 175 1.70 -7.72 8.08
C SER A 175 2.70 -6.58 8.04
N TYR A 176 2.85 -6.02 6.86
CA TYR A 176 3.73 -4.89 6.60
C TYR A 176 3.00 -3.80 5.80
N ARG A 177 3.54 -2.60 5.84
CA ARG A 177 3.11 -1.48 5.02
C ARG A 177 4.33 -0.90 4.30
N LEU A 178 4.20 -0.64 3.01
CA LEU A 178 5.17 0.17 2.30
C LEU A 178 4.85 1.65 2.59
N PRO A 179 5.77 2.41 3.20
CA PRO A 179 5.57 3.83 3.43
C PRO A 179 5.35 4.56 2.11
N MET A 180 4.18 5.17 1.96
CA MET A 180 3.81 5.97 0.80
C MET A 180 3.95 7.46 1.11
N PRO A 181 4.18 8.32 0.11
CA PRO A 181 4.10 9.76 0.29
C PRO A 181 2.75 10.17 0.91
N PRO A 182 2.70 11.22 1.75
CA PRO A 182 1.45 11.66 2.39
C PRO A 182 0.34 12.05 1.41
N ASP A 183 0.71 12.43 0.20
CA ASP A 183 -0.17 12.79 -0.92
C ASP A 183 -0.55 11.62 -1.82
N SER A 184 -0.09 10.41 -1.50
CA SER A 184 -0.47 9.22 -2.26
C SER A 184 -1.98 8.99 -2.22
N PRO A 185 -2.64 8.74 -3.37
CA PRO A 185 -4.07 8.43 -3.41
C PRO A 185 -4.38 7.00 -2.96
N PHE A 186 -3.38 6.25 -2.53
CA PHE A 186 -3.50 4.88 -2.04
C PHE A 186 -2.41 4.57 -1.01
N ASP A 187 -2.72 3.61 -0.14
CA ASP A 187 -1.77 2.91 0.72
C ASP A 187 -1.34 1.59 0.08
N VAL A 188 -0.20 1.07 0.49
CA VAL A 188 0.29 -0.25 0.07
C VAL A 188 0.48 -1.13 1.29
N GLY A 189 -0.32 -2.19 1.38
CA GLY A 189 -0.19 -3.25 2.36
C GLY A 189 0.54 -4.46 1.80
N ALA A 190 1.24 -5.19 2.65
CA ALA A 190 1.88 -6.45 2.31
C ALA A 190 1.67 -7.47 3.41
N GLY A 191 1.28 -8.70 3.03
CA GLY A 191 1.16 -9.85 3.90
C GLY A 191 2.11 -10.95 3.46
N PHE A 192 2.81 -11.55 4.40
CA PHE A 192 3.75 -12.64 4.16
C PHE A 192 3.33 -13.85 4.97
N GLY A 193 2.91 -14.92 4.29
CA GLY A 193 2.48 -16.17 4.90
C GLY A 193 3.65 -17.13 5.13
N TYR A 194 3.78 -17.62 6.35
CA TYR A 194 4.86 -18.51 6.78
C TYR A 194 4.35 -19.80 7.38
N LEU A 195 5.06 -20.86 7.09
CA LEU A 195 4.95 -22.12 7.84
C LEU A 195 6.05 -22.19 8.89
N GLY A 196 5.69 -22.65 10.07
CA GLY A 196 6.61 -22.83 11.18
C GLY A 196 5.99 -23.70 12.27
N GLU A 197 6.56 -23.68 13.46
CA GLU A 197 6.11 -24.49 14.60
C GLU A 197 5.72 -23.60 15.77
N TRP A 198 4.51 -23.78 16.29
CA TRP A 198 4.07 -23.15 17.53
C TRP A 198 4.45 -24.03 18.72
N ILE A 199 5.18 -23.45 19.69
CA ILE A 199 5.67 -24.17 20.88
C ILE A 199 5.02 -23.64 22.15
N SER A 200 3.76 -23.39 22.17
CA SER A 200 3.09 -23.03 23.41
C SER A 200 1.73 -23.66 23.51
N GLU A 201 1.49 -24.29 24.65
CA GLU A 201 0.22 -24.85 25.01
C GLU A 201 -0.61 -23.94 25.93
N GLN A 202 -0.03 -22.85 26.48
CA GLN A 202 -0.71 -21.99 27.46
C GLN A 202 -0.44 -20.52 27.19
N GLY A 203 -1.49 -19.74 27.03
CA GLY A 203 -1.41 -18.28 27.14
C GLY A 203 -1.42 -17.45 25.86
N GLY A 204 -1.86 -18.02 24.73
CA GLY A 204 -1.97 -17.28 23.46
C GLY A 204 -0.73 -17.39 22.58
N ALA A 205 -0.92 -17.10 21.30
CA ALA A 205 0.16 -17.14 20.31
C ALA A 205 1.00 -15.87 20.40
N THR A 206 2.23 -15.99 20.84
CA THR A 206 3.23 -14.90 20.82
C THR A 206 4.29 -15.19 19.76
N LEU A 207 4.91 -14.15 19.20
CA LEU A 207 5.94 -14.33 18.18
C LEU A 207 7.13 -15.17 18.68
N SER A 208 7.47 -15.07 19.97
CA SER A 208 8.53 -15.85 20.59
C SER A 208 8.26 -17.37 20.60
N ASN A 209 7.00 -17.77 20.45
CA ASN A 209 6.57 -19.16 20.43
C ASN A 209 6.51 -19.74 19.01
N PHE A 210 6.72 -18.89 17.99
CA PHE A 210 6.74 -19.31 16.59
C PHE A 210 8.19 -19.58 16.17
N ARG A 211 8.55 -20.87 16.03
CA ARG A 211 9.89 -21.31 15.67
C ARG A 211 9.97 -21.73 14.21
N ASN A 212 11.18 -21.68 13.66
CA ASN A 212 11.46 -22.08 12.27
C ASN A 212 10.65 -21.28 11.23
N ALA A 213 10.30 -20.02 11.54
CA ALA A 213 9.60 -19.11 10.63
C ALA A 213 10.49 -18.66 9.47
N VAL A 214 11.08 -19.63 8.76
CA VAL A 214 11.96 -19.42 7.59
C VAL A 214 11.33 -19.93 6.30
N ASN A 215 10.13 -20.54 6.39
CA ASN A 215 9.46 -21.13 5.25
C ASN A 215 8.34 -20.22 4.77
N LEU A 216 8.68 -19.24 3.93
CA LEU A 216 7.71 -18.42 3.21
C LEU A 216 6.86 -19.32 2.32
N ARG A 217 5.55 -19.25 2.47
CA ARG A 217 4.57 -19.98 1.65
C ARG A 217 3.99 -19.12 0.55
N ASP A 218 3.61 -17.91 0.92
CA ASP A 218 3.02 -16.95 0.01
C ASP A 218 3.30 -15.53 0.49
N LEU A 219 3.10 -14.58 -0.41
CA LEU A 219 3.01 -13.18 -0.08
C LEU A 219 2.00 -12.51 -1.00
N GLY A 220 1.29 -11.52 -0.46
CA GLY A 220 0.42 -10.65 -1.20
C GLY A 220 0.76 -9.19 -0.92
N VAL A 221 0.84 -8.38 -1.97
CA VAL A 221 1.03 -6.93 -1.87
C VAL A 221 -0.06 -6.25 -2.66
N GLY A 222 -0.80 -5.35 -2.04
CA GLY A 222 -1.93 -4.70 -2.69
C GLY A 222 -2.04 -3.22 -2.37
N ARG A 223 -2.72 -2.50 -3.27
CA ARG A 223 -3.12 -1.11 -3.06
C ARG A 223 -4.47 -1.05 -2.37
N HIS A 224 -4.55 -0.22 -1.35
CA HIS A 224 -5.80 0.28 -0.81
C HIS A 224 -6.01 1.70 -1.29
N TYR A 225 -6.90 1.90 -2.27
CA TYR A 225 -7.24 3.22 -2.78
C TYR A 225 -8.11 3.95 -1.77
N LEU A 226 -7.68 5.15 -1.41
CA LEU A 226 -8.35 5.95 -0.41
C LEU A 226 -9.68 6.50 -0.94
N THR A 227 -10.68 6.50 -0.09
CA THR A 227 -11.96 7.15 -0.34
C THR A 227 -11.79 8.67 -0.34
N PRO A 228 -12.73 9.43 -0.93
CA PRO A 228 -12.72 10.89 -0.85
C PRO A 228 -12.67 11.42 0.59
N ASP A 229 -13.34 10.74 1.52
CA ASP A 229 -13.35 11.13 2.93
C ASP A 229 -11.97 10.90 3.58
N GLU A 230 -11.31 9.77 3.32
CA GLU A 230 -9.95 9.49 3.80
C GLU A 230 -8.92 10.45 3.22
N LEU A 231 -9.05 10.82 1.94
CA LEU A 231 -8.22 11.84 1.31
C LEU A 231 -8.43 13.20 1.97
N HIS A 232 -9.69 13.56 2.24
CA HIS A 232 -10.03 14.80 2.92
C HIS A 232 -9.47 14.84 4.35
N GLU A 233 -9.57 13.73 5.10
CA GLU A 233 -8.97 13.62 6.44
C GLU A 233 -7.45 13.81 6.39
N ARG A 234 -6.76 13.27 5.39
CA ARG A 234 -5.32 13.49 5.19
C ARG A 234 -4.99 14.94 4.90
N GLU A 235 -5.78 15.59 4.07
CA GLU A 235 -5.61 17.03 3.80
C GLU A 235 -5.80 17.87 5.07
N LEU A 236 -6.82 17.57 5.86
CA LEU A 236 -7.06 18.23 7.15
C LEU A 236 -5.89 18.03 8.12
N ALA A 237 -5.40 16.81 8.26
CA ALA A 237 -4.25 16.48 9.11
C ALA A 237 -2.99 17.24 8.64
N LYS A 238 -2.78 17.32 7.32
CA LYS A 238 -1.68 18.06 6.71
C LYS A 238 -1.81 19.56 6.97
N ARG A 239 -3.02 20.10 6.82
CA ARG A 239 -3.32 21.52 7.13
C ARG A 239 -3.08 21.85 8.61
N GLN A 240 -3.48 20.97 9.50
CA GLN A 240 -3.21 21.14 10.95
C GLN A 240 -1.71 21.13 11.22
N LYS A 241 -1.00 20.12 10.71
CA LYS A 241 0.46 20.01 10.88
C LYS A 241 1.21 21.27 10.45
N TYR A 242 0.88 21.82 9.30
CA TYR A 242 1.53 23.04 8.79
C TYR A 242 1.04 24.29 9.50
N GLY A 243 -0.21 24.32 9.98
CA GLY A 243 -0.72 25.40 10.84
C GLY A 243 0.05 25.52 12.15
N GLU A 244 0.39 24.40 12.78
CA GLU A 244 1.20 24.34 14.00
C GLU A 244 2.64 24.84 13.80
N MET A 245 3.18 24.77 12.59
CA MET A 245 4.52 25.27 12.25
C MET A 245 4.62 26.81 12.24
N ASN A 246 3.49 27.51 12.25
CA ASN A 246 3.43 28.98 12.22
C ASN A 246 4.29 29.60 11.10
N LEU A 247 4.14 29.05 9.89
CA LEU A 247 4.92 29.46 8.72
C LEU A 247 4.62 30.91 8.34
N ARG A 248 5.68 31.70 8.02
CA ARG A 248 5.58 33.14 7.73
C ARG A 248 6.33 33.51 6.46
N THR A 249 6.00 34.68 5.94
CA THR A 249 6.77 35.31 4.84
C THR A 249 8.26 35.21 5.07
N GLY A 250 9.02 34.85 4.04
CA GLY A 250 10.47 34.67 4.08
C GLY A 250 10.96 33.34 4.62
N MET A 251 10.13 32.53 5.30
CA MET A 251 10.49 31.17 5.71
C MET A 251 10.51 30.22 4.51
N PRO A 252 11.35 29.17 4.55
CA PRO A 252 11.36 28.16 3.49
C PRO A 252 10.08 27.32 3.51
N CYS A 253 9.50 27.09 2.33
CA CYS A 253 8.34 26.23 2.17
C CYS A 253 8.73 24.76 2.44
N PRO A 254 8.05 24.05 3.34
CA PRO A 254 8.40 22.68 3.71
C PRO A 254 8.03 21.66 2.62
N GLU A 255 7.03 21.98 1.80
CA GLU A 255 6.48 21.09 0.78
C GLU A 255 5.85 21.88 -0.36
N THR A 256 6.01 21.39 -1.61
CA THR A 256 5.36 21.96 -2.77
C THR A 256 3.84 21.82 -2.66
N GLY A 257 3.11 22.92 -2.84
CA GLY A 257 1.65 22.91 -2.73
C GLY A 257 1.03 24.27 -3.00
N VAL A 258 -0.30 24.30 -2.95
CA VAL A 258 -1.10 25.53 -2.94
C VAL A 258 -1.20 26.00 -1.50
N TRP A 259 -0.75 27.22 -1.26
CA TRP A 259 -0.69 27.83 0.08
C TRP A 259 -1.58 29.07 0.14
N GLN A 260 -2.15 29.28 1.31
CA GLN A 260 -3.01 30.42 1.59
C GLN A 260 -2.30 31.35 2.59
N GLY A 261 -2.05 32.59 2.14
CA GLY A 261 -1.41 33.63 2.93
C GLY A 261 -2.42 34.56 3.60
N PHE A 262 -2.22 34.87 4.87
CA PHE A 262 -3.08 35.71 5.68
C PHE A 262 -2.31 36.92 6.22
N ALA A 263 -2.91 38.11 6.09
CA ALA A 263 -2.36 39.34 6.63
C ALA A 263 -3.51 40.22 7.18
N GLY A 264 -3.66 40.28 8.50
CA GLY A 264 -4.72 41.04 9.15
C GLY A 264 -6.11 40.76 8.60
N ASN A 265 -6.84 41.80 8.23
CA ASN A 265 -8.20 41.72 7.66
C ASN A 265 -8.23 41.70 6.12
N CYS A 266 -7.09 41.42 5.50
CA CYS A 266 -7.01 41.34 4.04
C CYS A 266 -7.60 40.04 3.51
N THR A 267 -8.01 40.06 2.23
CA THR A 267 -8.38 38.83 1.52
C THR A 267 -7.17 37.89 1.47
N PRO A 268 -7.34 36.62 1.86
CA PRO A 268 -6.25 35.68 1.81
C PRO A 268 -5.66 35.52 0.41
N ASP A 269 -4.34 35.53 0.32
CA ASP A 269 -3.63 35.23 -0.91
C ASP A 269 -3.59 33.72 -1.15
N VAL A 270 -3.72 33.28 -2.41
CA VAL A 270 -3.59 31.88 -2.77
C VAL A 270 -2.55 31.75 -3.87
N THR A 271 -1.49 31.00 -3.60
CA THR A 271 -0.41 30.78 -4.56
C THR A 271 0.23 29.42 -4.43
N VAL A 272 0.88 28.97 -5.50
CA VAL A 272 1.72 27.79 -5.46
C VAL A 272 3.10 28.20 -4.95
N VAL A 273 3.59 27.47 -3.92
CA VAL A 273 4.95 27.67 -3.43
C VAL A 273 5.66 26.31 -3.49
N TRP A 274 6.86 26.29 -4.09
CA TRP A 274 7.65 25.09 -4.24
C TRP A 274 8.47 24.80 -2.99
N LYS A 275 8.66 23.52 -2.69
CA LYS A 275 9.51 23.09 -1.57
C LYS A 275 10.87 23.79 -1.61
N GLY A 276 11.26 24.40 -0.49
CA GLY A 276 12.50 25.15 -0.32
C GLY A 276 12.46 26.59 -0.81
N GLN A 277 11.46 27.02 -1.60
CA GLN A 277 11.23 28.44 -1.90
C GLN A 277 10.80 29.19 -0.63
N ARG A 278 11.11 30.47 -0.59
CA ARG A 278 10.66 31.35 0.49
C ARG A 278 9.22 31.77 0.24
N PHE A 279 8.41 31.74 1.30
CA PHE A 279 7.05 32.28 1.21
C PHE A 279 7.07 33.77 0.85
N PRO A 280 6.28 34.18 -0.17
CA PRO A 280 6.21 35.58 -0.57
C PRO A 280 5.48 36.42 0.47
N SER A 281 5.51 37.75 0.31
CA SER A 281 4.63 38.66 1.05
C SER A 281 3.18 38.49 0.59
N VAL A 282 2.24 38.80 1.48
CA VAL A 282 0.80 38.70 1.24
C VAL A 282 0.27 40.06 0.79
N ARG A 283 -0.60 40.07 -0.20
CA ARG A 283 -1.26 41.30 -0.68
C ARG A 283 -2.18 41.91 0.40
N THR A 284 -2.36 43.21 0.35
CA THR A 284 -3.15 43.95 1.35
C THR A 284 -4.52 44.39 0.83
N LEU A 285 -5.19 43.58 0.01
CA LEU A 285 -6.56 43.86 -0.42
C LEU A 285 -7.57 43.34 0.60
N THR A 286 -8.49 44.21 1.00
CA THR A 286 -9.68 43.80 1.75
C THR A 286 -10.73 43.21 0.79
N HIS A 287 -11.69 42.45 1.31
CA HIS A 287 -12.80 41.91 0.52
C HIS A 287 -13.63 42.99 -0.20
N LEU A 288 -13.70 44.20 0.39
CA LEU A 288 -14.41 45.33 -0.25
C LEU A 288 -13.61 45.83 -1.46
N GLU A 289 -12.31 46.09 -1.26
CA GLU A 289 -11.44 46.56 -2.34
C GLU A 289 -11.33 45.56 -3.50
N GLU A 290 -11.33 44.24 -3.19
CA GLU A 290 -11.34 43.21 -4.20
C GLU A 290 -12.64 43.20 -5.02
N ARG A 291 -13.80 43.38 -4.37
CA ARG A 291 -15.10 43.55 -5.08
C ARG A 291 -15.14 44.78 -5.95
N GLU A 292 -14.47 45.86 -5.53
CA GLU A 292 -14.32 47.10 -6.32
C GLU A 292 -13.23 47.00 -7.39
N GLN A 293 -12.63 45.81 -7.60
CA GLN A 293 -11.57 45.53 -8.56
C GLN A 293 -10.33 46.44 -8.41
N ARG A 294 -10.07 46.90 -7.19
CA ARG A 294 -8.86 47.66 -6.90
C ARG A 294 -7.62 46.78 -7.04
N ARG A 295 -6.48 47.37 -7.41
CA ARG A 295 -5.20 46.68 -7.44
C ARG A 295 -4.54 46.76 -6.06
N PRO A 296 -3.82 45.69 -5.62
CA PRO A 296 -3.06 45.75 -4.40
C PRO A 296 -1.99 46.84 -4.48
N THR A 297 -1.95 47.71 -3.48
CA THR A 297 -1.01 48.81 -3.39
C THR A 297 0.18 48.46 -2.51
N ASN A 298 0.02 47.45 -1.67
CA ASN A 298 1.01 47.07 -0.71
C ASN A 298 1.07 45.56 -0.52
N TRP A 299 2.26 45.07 -0.07
CA TRP A 299 2.53 43.68 0.27
C TRP A 299 3.19 43.66 1.63
N VAL A 300 2.69 42.82 2.54
CA VAL A 300 3.14 42.76 3.92
C VAL A 300 3.51 41.33 4.33
N ASP A 301 4.21 41.23 5.42
CA ASP A 301 4.48 39.92 6.00
C ASP A 301 3.20 39.29 6.53
N GLY A 302 3.02 38.01 6.22
CA GLY A 302 1.83 37.26 6.59
C GLY A 302 2.16 35.86 7.09
N GLN A 303 1.11 35.18 7.53
CA GLN A 303 1.15 33.77 7.91
C GLN A 303 0.68 32.92 6.75
N TRP A 304 1.34 31.77 6.54
CA TRP A 304 1.02 30.85 5.45
C TRP A 304 0.50 29.52 5.98
N MET A 305 -0.60 29.07 5.40
CA MET A 305 -1.23 27.79 5.73
C MET A 305 -1.38 26.94 4.47
N TRP A 306 -1.20 25.65 4.64
CA TRP A 306 -1.47 24.68 3.60
C TRP A 306 -2.94 24.76 3.17
N LEU A 307 -3.20 24.78 1.87
CA LEU A 307 -4.53 24.75 1.33
C LEU A 307 -4.84 23.40 0.66
N ARG A 308 -3.99 22.97 -0.28
CA ARG A 308 -4.14 21.70 -1.01
C ARG A 308 -2.89 21.34 -1.82
N GLU A 309 -2.89 20.14 -2.37
CA GLU A 309 -1.89 19.70 -3.36
C GLU A 309 -1.98 20.53 -4.65
N VAL A 310 -0.88 20.53 -5.40
CA VAL A 310 -0.87 21.06 -6.79
C VAL A 310 -1.44 19.97 -7.70
N ASP A 311 -2.55 20.26 -8.35
CA ASP A 311 -3.16 19.40 -9.36
C ASP A 311 -2.80 19.86 -10.78
N ASP A 312 -3.08 19.02 -11.80
CA ASP A 312 -2.79 19.34 -13.20
C ASP A 312 -3.54 20.59 -13.70
N SER A 313 -4.67 20.95 -13.06
CA SER A 313 -5.43 22.16 -13.41
C SER A 313 -4.73 23.43 -12.94
N ASN A 314 -3.99 23.34 -11.83
CA ASN A 314 -3.23 24.45 -11.27
C ASN A 314 -1.81 24.53 -11.84
N SER A 315 -1.22 23.42 -12.29
CA SER A 315 0.09 23.43 -12.93
C SER A 315 0.11 24.25 -14.21
N ARG A 316 -1.00 24.30 -14.94
CA ARG A 316 -1.14 25.11 -16.15
C ARG A 316 -1.19 26.62 -15.91
N MET A 317 -1.49 27.08 -14.69
CA MET A 317 -1.41 28.51 -14.33
C MET A 317 0.04 28.95 -14.14
N ILE A 318 0.94 28.03 -13.81
CA ILE A 318 2.36 28.32 -13.54
C ILE A 318 3.13 28.58 -14.83
N ASP A 319 2.80 27.88 -15.93
CA ASP A 319 3.47 28.05 -17.23
C ASP A 319 3.07 29.34 -17.97
N LYS A 320 2.07 30.05 -17.51
CA LYS A 320 1.58 31.29 -18.16
C LYS A 320 2.19 32.57 -17.62
N GLY A 321 3.13 32.48 -16.68
CA GLY A 321 4.00 33.62 -16.31
C GLY A 321 3.24 34.87 -15.86
N ILE A 322 2.11 34.72 -15.16
CA ILE A 322 1.34 35.83 -14.61
C ILE A 322 1.52 35.92 -13.12
#